data_2fdc3f2e8fd82572e7ad24131d93313e
#
_entry.id   2fdc3f2e8fd82572e7ad24131d93313e
#
_cell.length_a   1.000
_cell.length_b   1.000
_cell.length_c   1.000
_cell.angle_alpha   90.00
_cell.angle_beta   90.00
_cell.angle_gamma   90.00
#
_symmetry.space_group_name_H-M   'P 1'
#
loop_
_entity.id
_entity.type
_entity.pdbx_description
1 polymer ?
#
loop_
_entity_poly.entity_id
_entity_poly.type
_entity_poly.pdbx_seq_one_letter_code
_entity_poly.pdbx_strand_id
1 'polypeptide(L)'
;MSAVAVRSMFRSHPEQPSHADAISNCIDACFSCVETCTACADVCLAEKHVERLITCIRLNQDCAAVCAATGSILSRANKVGHRQMLEAQLTTCIAFARACAAECQRHADMHKHCEVCAKVCQHCVEACTEMLSSMRMPA
;
A
#
# COMPACT_ATOMS: atom_id res chain seq x y z
N MET A 1 -13.13 1.10 7.78
CA MET A 1 -13.06 1.18 9.25
C MET A 1 -11.71 1.66 9.75
N SER A 2 -10.59 1.13 9.25
CA SER A 2 -9.26 1.59 9.66
C SER A 2 -9.03 3.08 9.41
N ALA A 3 -9.50 3.61 8.27
CA ALA A 3 -9.36 5.04 7.96
C ALA A 3 -10.06 5.92 9.00
N VAL A 4 -11.21 5.49 9.51
CA VAL A 4 -11.94 6.23 10.55
C VAL A 4 -11.15 6.24 11.85
N ALA A 5 -10.61 5.09 12.26
CA ALA A 5 -9.85 4.97 13.50
C ALA A 5 -8.56 5.81 13.46
N VAL A 6 -7.80 5.73 12.36
CA VAL A 6 -6.54 6.47 12.25
C VAL A 6 -6.78 7.98 12.21
N ARG A 7 -7.85 8.42 11.56
CA ARG A 7 -8.20 9.85 11.54
C ARG A 7 -8.53 10.35 12.94
N SER A 8 -9.25 9.54 13.72
CA SER A 8 -9.56 9.88 15.12
C SER A 8 -8.29 9.94 15.97
N MET A 9 -7.37 9.01 15.76
CA MET A 9 -6.08 9.04 16.45
C MET A 9 -5.29 10.31 16.13
N PHE A 10 -5.26 10.68 14.84
CA PHE A 10 -4.55 11.91 14.45
C PHE A 10 -5.20 13.15 15.06
N ARG A 11 -6.53 13.22 15.07
CA ARG A 11 -7.24 14.34 15.69
C ARG A 11 -6.98 14.47 17.18
N SER A 12 -6.73 13.35 17.86
CA SER A 12 -6.47 13.33 19.29
C SER A 12 -4.98 13.55 19.63
N HIS A 13 -4.11 13.59 18.62
CA HIS A 13 -2.68 13.77 18.83
C HIS A 13 -2.38 15.19 19.32
N PRO A 14 -1.57 15.36 20.37
CA PRO A 14 -1.19 16.71 20.85
C PRO A 14 -0.54 17.58 19.78
N GLU A 15 0.18 16.96 18.85
CA GLU A 15 0.76 17.63 17.70
C GLU A 15 0.10 17.10 16.44
N GLN A 16 -0.71 17.95 15.80
CA GLN A 16 -1.45 17.53 14.62
C GLN A 16 -0.50 17.30 13.44
N PRO A 17 -0.55 16.15 12.76
CA PRO A 17 0.29 15.91 11.60
C PRO A 17 -0.12 16.81 10.44
N SER A 18 0.89 17.30 9.69
CA SER A 18 0.64 17.99 8.43
C SER A 18 0.11 16.98 7.40
N HIS A 19 -0.78 17.44 6.54
CA HIS A 19 -1.33 16.59 5.46
C HIS A 19 -2.05 15.33 5.99
N ALA A 20 -2.80 15.48 7.07
CA ALA A 20 -3.47 14.36 7.75
C ALA A 20 -4.36 13.54 6.81
N ASP A 21 -5.04 14.19 5.85
CA ASP A 21 -5.90 13.49 4.90
C ASP A 21 -5.09 12.60 3.95
N ALA A 22 -4.00 13.12 3.40
CA ALA A 22 -3.13 12.35 2.51
C ALA A 22 -2.49 11.17 3.25
N ILE A 23 -2.06 11.39 4.48
CA ILE A 23 -1.50 10.32 5.34
C ILE A 23 -2.55 9.24 5.58
N SER A 24 -3.75 9.63 5.99
CA SER A 24 -4.83 8.69 6.30
C SER A 24 -5.24 7.87 5.08
N ASN A 25 -5.33 8.51 3.92
CA ASN A 25 -5.65 7.82 2.67
C ASN A 25 -4.56 6.82 2.30
N CYS A 26 -3.31 7.20 2.50
CA CYS A 26 -2.17 6.34 2.19
C CYS A 26 -2.12 5.13 3.14
N ILE A 27 -2.36 5.33 4.43
CA ILE A 27 -2.44 4.24 5.42
C ILE A 27 -3.52 3.25 5.01
N ASP A 28 -4.69 3.75 4.68
CA ASP A 28 -5.82 2.90 4.29
C ASP A 28 -5.51 2.09 3.03
N ALA A 29 -4.92 2.75 2.03
CA ALA A 29 -4.51 2.09 0.79
C ALA A 29 -3.45 1.01 1.05
N CYS A 30 -2.48 1.28 1.92
CA CYS A 30 -1.44 0.31 2.28
C CYS A 30 -2.02 -0.92 2.95
N PHE A 31 -2.91 -0.77 3.91
CA PHE A 31 -3.49 -1.92 4.59
C PHE A 31 -4.50 -2.66 3.73
N SER A 32 -5.22 -1.98 2.84
CA SER A 32 -6.03 -2.66 1.82
C SER A 32 -5.16 -3.53 0.92
N CYS A 33 -3.98 -3.03 0.58
CA CYS A 33 -3.01 -3.77 -0.22
C CYS A 33 -2.49 -5.01 0.52
N VAL A 34 -2.22 -4.89 1.82
CA VAL A 34 -1.81 -6.03 2.66
C VAL A 34 -2.85 -7.15 2.59
N GLU A 35 -4.10 -6.80 2.83
CA GLU A 35 -5.19 -7.77 2.82
C GLU A 35 -5.36 -8.42 1.46
N THR A 36 -5.40 -7.61 0.41
CA THR A 36 -5.69 -8.07 -0.94
C THR A 36 -4.55 -8.88 -1.52
N CYS A 37 -3.31 -8.43 -1.35
CA CYS A 37 -2.13 -9.16 -1.82
C CYS A 37 -1.99 -10.50 -1.10
N THR A 38 -2.22 -10.52 0.21
CA THR A 38 -2.18 -11.76 1.00
C THR A 38 -3.23 -12.75 0.51
N ALA A 39 -4.46 -12.27 0.30
CA ALA A 39 -5.55 -13.10 -0.21
C ALA A 39 -5.27 -13.59 -1.64
N CYS A 40 -4.76 -12.72 -2.50
CA CYS A 40 -4.43 -13.08 -3.88
C CYS A 40 -3.37 -14.18 -3.92
N ALA A 41 -2.32 -14.06 -3.10
CA ALA A 41 -1.28 -15.09 -3.02
C ALA A 41 -1.88 -16.45 -2.62
N ASP A 42 -2.77 -16.44 -1.64
CA ASP A 42 -3.43 -17.66 -1.19
C ASP A 42 -4.30 -18.29 -2.28
N VAL A 43 -5.09 -17.46 -2.97
CA VAL A 43 -5.94 -17.96 -4.07
C VAL A 43 -5.08 -18.49 -5.21
N CYS A 44 -3.97 -17.81 -5.55
CA CYS A 44 -3.04 -18.30 -6.56
C CYS A 44 -2.51 -19.70 -6.22
N LEU A 45 -2.22 -19.96 -4.94
CA LEU A 45 -1.73 -21.27 -4.49
C LEU A 45 -2.77 -22.36 -4.64
N ALA A 46 -4.06 -22.04 -4.69
CA ALA A 46 -5.14 -22.98 -4.89
C ALA A 46 -5.50 -23.20 -6.37
N GLU A 47 -4.91 -22.44 -7.27
CA GLU A 47 -5.20 -22.57 -8.70
C GLU A 47 -4.58 -23.81 -9.31
N LYS A 48 -5.21 -24.30 -10.37
CA LYS A 48 -4.81 -25.56 -11.01
C LYS A 48 -3.41 -25.50 -11.62
N HIS A 49 -3.03 -24.36 -12.19
CA HIS A 49 -1.71 -24.17 -12.81
C HIS A 49 -0.88 -23.16 -12.02
N VAL A 50 -0.66 -23.49 -10.76
CA VAL A 50 0.06 -22.62 -9.81
C VAL A 50 1.46 -22.23 -10.31
N GLU A 51 2.09 -23.10 -11.10
CA GLU A 51 3.43 -22.83 -11.66
C GLU A 51 3.46 -21.59 -12.54
N ARG A 52 2.33 -21.17 -13.07
CA ARG A 52 2.22 -19.97 -13.88
C ARG A 52 2.09 -18.71 -13.05
N LEU A 53 1.86 -18.85 -11.75
CA LEU A 53 1.56 -17.77 -10.84
C LEU A 53 2.64 -17.54 -9.78
N ILE A 54 3.78 -18.21 -9.91
CA ILE A 54 4.85 -18.13 -8.90
C ILE A 54 5.34 -16.69 -8.72
N THR A 55 5.57 -15.96 -9.81
CA THR A 55 6.00 -14.56 -9.73
C THR A 55 4.93 -13.69 -9.08
N CYS A 56 3.66 -13.92 -9.44
CA CYS A 56 2.53 -13.22 -8.84
C CYS A 56 2.48 -13.44 -7.32
N ILE A 57 2.65 -14.70 -6.89
CA ILE A 57 2.65 -15.06 -5.47
C ILE A 57 3.76 -14.33 -4.71
N ARG A 58 4.98 -14.36 -5.26
CA ARG A 58 6.13 -13.71 -4.62
C ARG A 58 5.95 -12.20 -4.50
N LEU A 59 5.51 -11.56 -5.58
CA LEU A 59 5.27 -10.12 -5.58
C LEU A 59 4.15 -9.73 -4.64
N ASN A 60 3.08 -10.54 -4.57
CA ASN A 60 2.01 -10.31 -3.62
C ASN A 60 2.52 -10.34 -2.17
N GLN A 61 3.35 -11.33 -1.84
CA GLN A 61 3.91 -11.44 -0.49
C GLN A 61 4.84 -10.29 -0.16
N ASP A 62 5.71 -9.93 -1.09
CA ASP A 62 6.64 -8.82 -0.91
C ASP A 62 5.89 -7.48 -0.78
N CYS A 63 4.89 -7.26 -1.66
CA CYS A 63 4.08 -6.05 -1.62
C CYS A 63 3.33 -5.94 -0.29
N ALA A 64 2.75 -7.04 0.18
CA ALA A 64 2.06 -7.05 1.48
C ALA A 64 3.01 -6.68 2.61
N ALA A 65 4.23 -7.21 2.60
CA ALA A 65 5.22 -6.92 3.64
C ALA A 65 5.63 -5.44 3.63
N VAL A 66 5.91 -4.90 2.46
CA VAL A 66 6.30 -3.48 2.32
C VAL A 66 5.15 -2.55 2.69
N CYS A 67 3.94 -2.87 2.25
CA CYS A 67 2.75 -2.07 2.57
C CYS A 67 2.45 -2.07 4.07
N ALA A 68 2.62 -3.21 4.74
CA ALA A 68 2.41 -3.29 6.19
C ALA A 68 3.41 -2.39 6.94
N ALA A 69 4.67 -2.42 6.55
CA ALA A 69 5.69 -1.56 7.13
C ALA A 69 5.37 -0.08 6.87
N THR A 70 5.00 0.24 5.63
CA THR A 70 4.68 1.62 5.25
C THR A 70 3.49 2.16 6.03
N GLY A 71 2.40 1.38 6.08
CA GLY A 71 1.21 1.79 6.83
C GLY A 71 1.48 2.00 8.31
N SER A 72 2.29 1.13 8.90
CA SER A 72 2.67 1.24 10.31
C SER A 72 3.52 2.49 10.58
N ILE A 73 4.49 2.76 9.71
CA ILE A 73 5.34 3.95 9.82
C ILE A 73 4.50 5.22 9.67
N LEU A 74 3.62 5.27 8.68
CA LEU A 74 2.75 6.41 8.47
C LEU A 74 1.82 6.66 9.64
N SER A 75 1.41 5.62 10.35
CA SER A 75 0.56 5.76 11.54
C SER A 75 1.26 6.49 12.67
N ARG A 76 2.58 6.57 12.65
CA ARG A 76 3.40 7.31 13.59
C ARG A 76 3.94 8.61 12.98
N ALA A 77 3.42 8.98 11.80
CA ALA A 77 3.91 10.14 11.09
C ALA A 77 3.57 11.42 11.87
N ASN A 78 4.57 12.05 12.40
CA ASN A 78 4.45 13.33 13.05
C ASN A 78 5.52 14.27 12.47
N LYS A 79 5.62 15.44 13.04
CA LYS A 79 6.50 16.51 12.53
C LYS A 79 7.99 16.25 12.72
N VAL A 80 8.35 15.18 13.41
CA VAL A 80 9.73 15.02 13.88
C VAL A 80 10.56 14.22 12.89
N GLY A 81 11.43 14.92 12.19
CA GLY A 81 12.77 14.48 11.80
C GLY A 81 12.93 13.27 10.87
N HIS A 82 11.88 12.66 10.34
CA HIS A 82 12.02 11.43 9.56
C HIS A 82 11.62 11.58 8.09
N ARG A 83 11.64 12.81 7.59
CA ARG A 83 11.17 13.08 6.23
C ARG A 83 11.89 12.27 5.15
N GLN A 84 13.23 12.22 5.23
CA GLN A 84 14.02 11.49 4.22
C GLN A 84 13.74 9.99 4.27
N MET A 85 13.62 9.43 5.47
CA MET A 85 13.30 8.01 5.63
C MET A 85 11.90 7.72 5.14
N LEU A 86 10.96 8.60 5.42
CA LEU A 86 9.58 8.43 4.97
C LEU A 86 9.47 8.52 3.46
N GLU A 87 10.17 9.46 2.84
CA GLU A 87 10.21 9.56 1.36
C GLU A 87 10.81 8.30 0.74
N ALA A 88 11.88 7.76 1.32
CA ALA A 88 12.50 6.53 0.85
C ALA A 88 11.52 5.35 0.97
N GLN A 89 10.81 5.27 2.09
CA GLN A 89 9.86 4.19 2.32
C GLN A 89 8.68 4.27 1.35
N LEU A 90 8.15 5.46 1.11
CA LEU A 90 7.06 5.66 0.15
C LEU A 90 7.51 5.31 -1.26
N THR A 91 8.72 5.70 -1.64
CA THR A 91 9.28 5.36 -2.96
C THR A 91 9.41 3.85 -3.11
N THR A 92 9.86 3.15 -2.08
CA THR A 92 9.94 1.69 -2.06
C THR A 92 8.55 1.06 -2.19
N CYS A 93 7.60 1.56 -1.43
CA CYS A 93 6.22 1.06 -1.47
C CYS A 93 5.62 1.22 -2.87
N ILE A 94 5.81 2.36 -3.49
CA ILE A 94 5.35 2.62 -4.86
C ILE A 94 5.97 1.60 -5.83
N ALA A 95 7.26 1.33 -5.70
CA ALA A 95 7.95 0.39 -6.59
C ALA A 95 7.36 -1.03 -6.47
N PHE A 96 7.16 -1.53 -5.25
CA PHE A 96 6.58 -2.86 -5.05
C PHE A 96 5.12 -2.93 -5.47
N ALA A 97 4.33 -1.92 -5.14
CA ALA A 97 2.91 -1.89 -5.52
C ALA A 97 2.75 -1.81 -7.04
N ARG A 98 3.60 -1.04 -7.72
CA ARG A 98 3.58 -0.94 -9.17
C ARG A 98 3.96 -2.26 -9.83
N ALA A 99 5.00 -2.93 -9.34
CA ALA A 99 5.42 -4.22 -9.87
C ALA A 99 4.34 -5.28 -9.65
N CYS A 100 3.73 -5.31 -8.46
CA CYS A 100 2.66 -6.24 -8.14
C CYS A 100 1.43 -5.99 -9.02
N ALA A 101 1.05 -4.73 -9.20
CA ALA A 101 -0.07 -4.36 -10.08
C ALA A 101 0.15 -4.85 -11.50
N ALA A 102 1.36 -4.65 -12.04
CA ALA A 102 1.69 -5.07 -13.40
C ALA A 102 1.64 -6.59 -13.54
N GLU A 103 2.18 -7.32 -12.59
CA GLU A 103 2.15 -8.79 -12.64
C GLU A 103 0.72 -9.32 -12.51
N CYS A 104 -0.07 -8.80 -11.58
CA CYS A 104 -1.47 -9.20 -11.42
C CYS A 104 -2.28 -8.90 -12.68
N GLN A 105 -2.01 -7.75 -13.32
CA GLN A 105 -2.71 -7.37 -14.55
C GLN A 105 -2.48 -8.39 -15.67
N ARG A 106 -1.30 -9.00 -15.73
CA ARG A 106 -0.99 -10.03 -16.72
C ARG A 106 -1.90 -11.27 -16.60
N HIS A 107 -2.45 -11.51 -15.41
CA HIS A 107 -3.29 -12.66 -15.12
C HIS A 107 -4.77 -12.29 -14.93
N ALA A 108 -5.11 -11.01 -15.08
CA ALA A 108 -6.45 -10.49 -14.77
C ALA A 108 -7.55 -11.10 -15.62
N ASP A 109 -7.27 -11.41 -16.89
CA ASP A 109 -8.26 -11.98 -17.80
C ASP A 109 -8.68 -13.40 -17.40
N MET A 110 -7.77 -14.13 -16.74
CA MET A 110 -8.01 -15.52 -16.36
C MET A 110 -8.40 -15.69 -14.91
N HIS A 111 -8.04 -14.72 -14.06
CA HIS A 111 -8.23 -14.84 -12.61
C HIS A 111 -8.79 -13.54 -12.03
N LYS A 112 -10.02 -13.62 -11.54
CA LYS A 112 -10.70 -12.46 -10.95
C LYS A 112 -9.92 -11.88 -9.77
N HIS A 113 -9.31 -12.73 -8.94
CA HIS A 113 -8.52 -12.28 -7.80
C HIS A 113 -7.30 -11.46 -8.22
N CYS A 114 -6.70 -11.78 -9.37
CA CYS A 114 -5.60 -11.00 -9.92
C CYS A 114 -6.08 -9.62 -10.42
N GLU A 115 -7.27 -9.57 -11.03
CA GLU A 115 -7.88 -8.29 -11.44
C GLU A 115 -8.12 -7.39 -10.24
N VAL A 116 -8.70 -7.93 -9.18
CA VAL A 116 -8.95 -7.16 -7.94
C VAL A 116 -7.63 -6.67 -7.34
N CYS A 117 -6.64 -7.56 -7.25
CA CYS A 117 -5.34 -7.22 -6.67
C CYS A 117 -4.64 -6.13 -7.49
N ALA A 118 -4.69 -6.21 -8.82
CA ALA A 118 -4.10 -5.18 -9.68
C ALA A 118 -4.70 -3.80 -9.40
N LYS A 119 -6.00 -3.72 -9.23
CA LYS A 119 -6.69 -2.45 -8.94
C LYS A 119 -6.33 -1.89 -7.58
N VAL A 120 -6.27 -2.74 -6.56
CA VAL A 120 -5.93 -2.31 -5.21
C VAL A 120 -4.48 -1.86 -5.13
N CYS A 121 -3.56 -2.57 -5.78
CA CYS A 121 -2.15 -2.16 -5.86
C CYS A 121 -1.99 -0.83 -6.60
N GLN A 122 -2.73 -0.62 -7.68
CA GLN A 122 -2.69 0.64 -8.42
C GLN A 122 -3.21 1.80 -7.55
N HIS A 123 -4.26 1.57 -6.79
CA HIS A 123 -4.75 2.57 -5.84
C HIS A 123 -3.69 2.92 -4.79
N CYS A 124 -2.95 1.92 -4.32
CA CYS A 124 -1.85 2.14 -3.38
C CYS A 124 -0.74 3.01 -4.01
N VAL A 125 -0.39 2.74 -5.28
CA VAL A 125 0.56 3.58 -6.01
C VAL A 125 0.10 5.05 -6.02
N GLU A 126 -1.16 5.27 -6.34
CA GLU A 126 -1.73 6.61 -6.41
C GLU A 126 -1.71 7.32 -5.05
N ALA A 127 -2.13 6.63 -4.00
CA ALA A 127 -2.17 7.22 -2.66
C ALA A 127 -0.77 7.54 -2.13
N CYS A 128 0.20 6.67 -2.35
CA CYS A 128 1.59 6.91 -1.94
C CYS A 128 2.22 8.05 -2.75
N THR A 129 1.92 8.12 -4.04
CA THR A 129 2.41 9.20 -4.92
C THR A 129 1.86 10.54 -4.45
N GLU A 130 0.57 10.59 -4.13
CA GLU A 130 -0.06 11.79 -3.62
C GLU A 130 0.55 12.23 -2.28
N MET A 131 0.83 11.26 -1.41
CA MET A 131 1.49 11.56 -0.13
C MET A 131 2.88 12.17 -0.35
N LEU A 132 3.68 11.59 -1.27
CA LEU A 132 4.99 12.16 -1.62
C LEU A 132 4.87 13.59 -2.13
N SER A 133 3.90 13.84 -3.01
CA SER A 133 3.65 15.19 -3.54
C SER A 133 3.30 16.16 -2.43
N SER A 134 2.46 15.75 -1.49
CA SER A 134 2.07 16.57 -0.35
C SER A 134 3.26 16.93 0.52
N MET A 135 4.19 16.00 0.73
CA MET A 135 5.39 16.22 1.53
C MET A 135 6.33 17.26 0.93
N ARG A 136 6.27 17.45 -0.38
CA ARG A 136 7.12 18.41 -1.11
C ARG A 136 6.51 19.80 -1.17
N MET A 137 5.29 19.98 -0.69
CA MET A 137 4.61 21.25 -0.64
C MET A 137 4.79 21.91 0.72
N PRO A 138 4.82 23.26 0.79
CA PRO A 138 4.76 23.94 2.09
C PRO A 138 3.49 23.53 2.84
N ALA A 139 3.65 23.33 4.13
CA ALA A 139 2.51 22.95 4.98
C ALA A 139 1.50 24.10 5.10
#